data_6b5553945c0979e36ac8c7b3a6e9bccf
#
_entry.id   6b5553945c0979e36ac8c7b3a6e9bccf
#
_cell.length_a   1.000
_cell.length_b   1.000
_cell.length_c   1.000
_cell.angle_alpha   90.00
_cell.angle_beta   90.00
_cell.angle_gamma   90.00
#
_symmetry.space_group_name_H-M   'P 1'
#
loop_
_entity.id
_entity.type
_entity.pdbx_description
1 polymer ?
#
loop_
_entity_poly.entity_id
_entity_poly.type
_entity_poly.pdbx_seq_one_letter_code
_entity_poly.pdbx_strand_id
1 'polypeptide(L)'
;MFSFNSYGEWTPLSVNLKGDVFYLDLERTNEKDGNVYYWYMKDMIEPIEGYMSGNTYIQGDCVLNRFKELSTQAYLKPMGEIISDSYTDPNPQWDYYPPNTVGESLLDIVCGLEEAYKESYEAYEIYVAYLLEYSRDEILPGME
;
A
#
# COMPACT_ATOMS: atom_id res chain seq x y z
N MET A 1 -11.80 16.16 -10.07
CA MET A 1 -11.48 14.75 -9.81
C MET A 1 -10.84 14.09 -11.00
N PHE A 2 -9.78 13.39 -10.79
CA PHE A 2 -9.10 12.72 -11.89
C PHE A 2 -9.82 11.46 -12.31
N SER A 3 -9.77 11.20 -13.59
CA SER A 3 -10.13 9.91 -14.09
C SER A 3 -8.84 9.10 -14.18
N PHE A 4 -8.73 8.09 -13.36
CA PHE A 4 -7.57 7.22 -13.42
C PHE A 4 -7.76 6.19 -14.51
N ASN A 5 -6.67 5.55 -14.87
CA ASN A 5 -6.74 4.43 -15.78
C ASN A 5 -7.43 3.25 -15.07
N SER A 6 -7.40 2.08 -15.68
CA SER A 6 -8.06 0.89 -15.11
C SER A 6 -7.47 0.47 -13.76
N TYR A 7 -6.32 1.01 -13.38
CA TYR A 7 -5.71 0.70 -12.11
C TYR A 7 -6.17 1.65 -11.00
N GLY A 8 -6.95 2.67 -11.38
CA GLY A 8 -7.60 3.54 -10.44
C GLY A 8 -6.65 4.21 -9.49
N GLU A 9 -6.88 3.97 -8.22
CA GLU A 9 -6.23 4.67 -7.13
C GLU A 9 -4.90 4.08 -6.71
N TRP A 10 -4.45 3.01 -7.35
CA TRP A 10 -3.19 2.38 -6.97
C TRP A 10 -2.01 3.27 -7.34
N THR A 11 -1.24 3.68 -6.35
CA THR A 11 -0.06 4.52 -6.52
C THR A 11 1.19 3.72 -6.17
N PRO A 12 2.14 3.56 -7.10
CA PRO A 12 3.37 2.83 -6.82
C PRO A 12 4.28 3.63 -5.89
N LEU A 13 4.65 3.04 -4.76
CA LEU A 13 5.41 3.76 -3.74
C LEU A 13 6.62 3.00 -3.22
N SER A 14 6.85 1.77 -3.64
CA SER A 14 8.05 1.04 -3.23
C SER A 14 8.36 -0.08 -4.22
N VAL A 15 9.63 -0.50 -4.23
CA VAL A 15 10.12 -1.57 -5.09
C VAL A 15 11.06 -2.43 -4.22
N ASN A 16 10.94 -3.75 -4.32
CA ASN A 16 11.87 -4.62 -3.61
C ASN A 16 13.09 -4.94 -4.49
N LEU A 17 14.02 -5.73 -3.97
CA LEU A 17 15.25 -6.07 -4.68
C LEU A 17 15.02 -6.91 -5.93
N LYS A 18 13.91 -7.64 -5.99
CA LYS A 18 13.54 -8.42 -7.17
C LYS A 18 12.95 -7.55 -8.28
N GLY A 19 12.51 -6.35 -7.94
CA GLY A 19 11.84 -5.47 -8.87
C GLY A 19 10.33 -5.52 -8.79
N ASP A 20 9.75 -6.26 -7.85
CA ASP A 20 8.31 -6.22 -7.63
C ASP A 20 7.91 -4.83 -7.16
N VAL A 21 6.83 -4.31 -7.70
CA VAL A 21 6.35 -2.96 -7.37
C VAL A 21 5.21 -3.05 -6.36
N PHE A 22 5.26 -2.18 -5.36
CA PHE A 22 4.25 -2.13 -4.30
C PHE A 22 3.48 -0.82 -4.40
N TYR A 23 2.17 -0.94 -4.37
CA TYR A 23 1.24 0.16 -4.57
C TYR A 23 0.41 0.37 -3.32
N LEU A 24 0.09 1.62 -3.01
CA LEU A 24 -0.89 1.95 -1.98
C LEU A 24 -2.14 2.53 -2.64
N ASP A 25 -3.29 2.21 -2.04
CA ASP A 25 -4.54 2.86 -2.41
C ASP A 25 -4.71 4.06 -1.49
N LEU A 26 -4.25 5.22 -1.94
CA LEU A 26 -4.24 6.43 -1.11
C LEU A 26 -5.64 6.89 -0.73
N GLU A 27 -6.64 6.58 -1.54
CA GLU A 27 -8.01 7.01 -1.28
C GLU A 27 -8.72 6.13 -0.25
N ARG A 28 -8.20 4.92 -0.02
CA ARG A 28 -8.79 3.97 0.93
C ARG A 28 -7.97 3.79 2.18
N THR A 29 -7.17 4.78 2.51
CA THR A 29 -6.52 4.81 3.80
C THR A 29 -7.40 5.57 4.77
N ASN A 30 -7.56 5.05 5.99
CA ASN A 30 -8.35 5.73 6.99
C ASN A 30 -7.84 5.43 8.39
N GLU A 31 -8.32 6.21 9.35
CA GLU A 31 -7.96 6.05 10.74
C GLU A 31 -9.23 5.69 11.52
N LYS A 32 -9.08 4.78 12.48
CA LYS A 32 -10.16 4.42 13.38
C LYS A 32 -9.55 3.95 14.70
N ASP A 33 -10.00 4.55 15.79
CA ASP A 33 -9.59 4.19 17.16
C ASP A 33 -8.07 4.19 17.34
N GLY A 34 -7.39 5.16 16.71
CA GLY A 34 -5.95 5.31 16.84
C GLY A 34 -5.11 4.44 15.92
N ASN A 35 -5.73 3.60 15.12
CA ASN A 35 -5.03 2.77 14.15
C ASN A 35 -5.33 3.23 12.73
N VAL A 36 -4.39 2.97 11.81
CA VAL A 36 -4.59 3.25 10.40
C VAL A 36 -4.91 1.96 9.67
N TYR A 37 -5.78 2.05 8.66
CA TYR A 37 -6.19 0.90 7.87
C TYR A 37 -5.93 1.21 6.41
N TYR A 38 -5.27 0.28 5.71
CA TYR A 38 -4.92 0.53 4.32
C TYR A 38 -4.74 -0.77 3.54
N TRP A 39 -4.88 -0.65 2.23
CA TRP A 39 -4.61 -1.73 1.30
C TRP A 39 -3.31 -1.45 0.57
N TYR A 40 -2.47 -2.47 0.41
CA TYR A 40 -1.39 -2.39 -0.54
C TYR A 40 -1.48 -3.54 -1.54
N MET A 41 -0.89 -3.34 -2.71
CA MET A 41 -0.83 -4.36 -3.75
C MET A 41 0.61 -4.60 -4.12
N LYS A 42 0.97 -5.87 -4.25
CA LYS A 42 2.26 -6.31 -4.79
C LYS A 42 2.03 -6.79 -6.21
N ASP A 43 2.70 -6.16 -7.16
CA ASP A 43 2.68 -6.56 -8.56
C ASP A 43 3.99 -7.25 -8.86
N MET A 44 3.95 -8.53 -9.19
CA MET A 44 5.14 -9.38 -9.24
C MET A 44 5.74 -9.41 -10.63
N ILE A 45 7.07 -9.33 -10.69
CA ILE A 45 7.80 -9.48 -11.94
C ILE A 45 7.69 -10.91 -12.45
N GLU A 46 7.79 -11.88 -11.53
CA GLU A 46 7.66 -13.30 -11.88
C GLU A 46 6.52 -13.92 -11.09
N PRO A 47 5.71 -14.75 -11.70
CA PRO A 47 4.62 -15.41 -10.98
C PRO A 47 5.15 -16.23 -9.81
N ILE A 48 4.39 -16.22 -8.70
CA ILE A 48 4.66 -17.07 -7.54
C ILE A 48 3.47 -18.00 -7.42
N GLU A 49 3.71 -19.30 -7.61
CA GLU A 49 2.66 -20.32 -7.57
C GLU A 49 1.49 -20.00 -8.51
N GLY A 50 1.80 -19.37 -9.65
CA GLY A 50 0.78 -18.99 -10.63
C GLY A 50 0.13 -17.65 -10.40
N TYR A 51 0.39 -17.00 -9.27
CA TYR A 51 -0.15 -15.67 -8.98
C TYR A 51 0.77 -14.59 -9.49
N MET A 52 0.18 -13.53 -10.05
CA MET A 52 0.94 -12.41 -10.60
C MET A 52 0.78 -11.12 -9.80
N SER A 53 -0.19 -11.05 -8.93
CA SER A 53 -0.34 -9.92 -8.01
C SER A 53 -1.11 -10.35 -6.77
N GLY A 54 -1.04 -9.54 -5.72
CA GLY A 54 -1.79 -9.79 -4.49
C GLY A 54 -2.05 -8.50 -3.75
N ASN A 55 -3.18 -8.45 -3.06
CA ASN A 55 -3.55 -7.33 -2.19
C ASN A 55 -3.51 -7.78 -0.75
N THR A 56 -3.14 -6.87 0.14
CA THR A 56 -3.18 -7.13 1.58
C THR A 56 -3.83 -5.95 2.29
N TYR A 57 -4.73 -6.24 3.22
CA TYR A 57 -5.37 -5.24 4.06
C TYR A 57 -4.70 -5.23 5.42
N ILE A 58 -4.23 -4.05 5.82
CA ILE A 58 -3.39 -3.88 7.00
C ILE A 58 -4.08 -2.98 8.02
N GLN A 59 -3.97 -3.37 9.30
CA GLN A 59 -4.23 -2.48 10.43
C GLN A 59 -2.86 -2.09 11.00
N GLY A 60 -2.56 -0.80 10.98
CA GLY A 60 -1.28 -0.29 11.46
C GLY A 60 -1.41 0.52 12.73
N ASP A 61 -0.44 0.39 13.61
CA ASP A 61 -0.32 1.16 14.84
C ASP A 61 0.89 2.09 14.69
N CYS A 62 0.62 3.37 14.49
CA CYS A 62 1.68 4.35 14.22
C CYS A 62 2.48 4.70 15.48
N VAL A 63 1.91 4.47 16.67
CA VAL A 63 2.60 4.76 17.91
C VAL A 63 3.65 3.71 18.23
N LEU A 64 3.27 2.43 18.14
CA LEU A 64 4.18 1.32 18.41
C LEU A 64 4.84 0.78 17.15
N ASN A 65 4.49 1.33 15.99
CA ASN A 65 5.10 0.98 14.70
C ASN A 65 4.98 -0.52 14.41
N ARG A 66 3.76 -1.04 14.50
CA ARG A 66 3.45 -2.45 14.31
C ARG A 66 2.20 -2.61 13.46
N PHE A 67 1.94 -3.84 13.02
CA PHE A 67 0.84 -4.09 12.08
C PHE A 67 0.17 -5.44 12.32
N LYS A 68 -1.04 -5.56 11.80
CA LYS A 68 -1.74 -6.84 11.64
C LYS A 68 -2.13 -7.00 10.18
N GLU A 69 -1.96 -8.19 9.64
CA GLU A 69 -2.54 -8.53 8.35
C GLU A 69 -3.95 -9.04 8.58
N LEU A 70 -4.92 -8.35 8.01
CA LEU A 70 -6.33 -8.69 8.23
C LEU A 70 -6.86 -9.61 7.14
N SER A 71 -6.50 -9.36 5.89
CA SER A 71 -6.92 -10.21 4.78
C SER A 71 -5.95 -10.09 3.62
N THR A 72 -5.96 -11.10 2.76
CA THR A 72 -5.07 -11.19 1.61
C THR A 72 -5.85 -11.76 0.44
N GLN A 73 -5.59 -11.24 -0.76
CA GLN A 73 -6.19 -11.73 -1.99
C GLN A 73 -5.08 -11.97 -3.00
N ALA A 74 -5.19 -13.08 -3.74
CA ALA A 74 -4.21 -13.42 -4.77
C ALA A 74 -4.89 -13.44 -6.14
N TYR A 75 -4.20 -12.94 -7.15
CA TYR A 75 -4.74 -12.73 -8.49
C TYR A 75 -3.88 -13.42 -9.53
N LEU A 76 -4.54 -13.89 -10.60
CA LEU A 76 -3.86 -14.61 -11.68
C LEU A 76 -3.20 -13.68 -12.70
N LYS A 77 -3.54 -12.40 -12.68
CA LYS A 77 -3.01 -11.40 -13.59
C LYS A 77 -2.35 -10.26 -12.83
N PRO A 78 -1.55 -9.45 -13.52
CA PRO A 78 -1.00 -8.24 -12.88
C PRO A 78 -2.10 -7.28 -12.43
N MET A 79 -1.77 -6.42 -11.49
CA MET A 79 -2.59 -5.30 -11.06
C MET A 79 -3.96 -5.70 -10.51
N GLY A 80 -4.04 -6.86 -9.87
CA GLY A 80 -5.25 -7.28 -9.18
C GLY A 80 -6.39 -7.71 -10.08
N GLU A 81 -6.08 -8.24 -11.26
CA GLU A 81 -7.10 -8.75 -12.17
C GLU A 81 -7.24 -10.26 -12.01
N ILE A 82 -8.46 -10.72 -12.11
CA ILE A 82 -8.85 -12.14 -12.01
C ILE A 82 -8.46 -12.74 -10.68
N ILE A 83 -9.33 -12.51 -9.69
CA ILE A 83 -9.12 -13.06 -8.35
C ILE A 83 -9.14 -14.58 -8.37
N SER A 84 -8.22 -15.19 -7.66
CA SER A 84 -8.13 -16.64 -7.52
C SER A 84 -8.41 -17.08 -6.09
N ASP A 85 -7.78 -16.45 -5.11
CA ASP A 85 -7.89 -16.82 -3.72
C ASP A 85 -8.09 -15.60 -2.84
N SER A 86 -8.82 -15.81 -1.74
CA SER A 86 -9.05 -14.77 -0.75
C SER A 86 -9.00 -15.42 0.63
N TYR A 87 -8.33 -14.76 1.57
CA TYR A 87 -8.19 -15.24 2.93
C TYR A 87 -8.36 -14.10 3.91
N THR A 88 -9.20 -14.29 4.91
CA THR A 88 -9.35 -13.35 6.02
C THR A 88 -8.91 -14.06 7.29
N ASP A 89 -7.95 -13.47 8.00
CA ASP A 89 -7.42 -14.04 9.23
C ASP A 89 -8.47 -13.88 10.34
N PRO A 90 -8.95 -14.98 10.92
CA PRO A 90 -9.97 -14.89 11.99
C PRO A 90 -9.39 -14.40 13.32
N ASN A 91 -8.06 -14.38 13.47
CA ASN A 91 -7.42 -13.97 14.71
C ASN A 91 -6.08 -13.29 14.42
N PRO A 92 -6.10 -12.12 13.77
CA PRO A 92 -4.86 -11.45 13.38
C PRO A 92 -4.05 -11.03 14.60
N GLN A 93 -2.73 -11.16 14.51
CA GLN A 93 -1.80 -10.87 15.59
C GLN A 93 -0.93 -9.66 15.23
N TRP A 94 -0.53 -8.89 16.24
CA TRP A 94 0.43 -7.81 16.02
C TRP A 94 1.79 -8.38 15.68
N ASP A 95 2.44 -7.74 14.72
CA ASP A 95 3.78 -8.09 14.27
C ASP A 95 4.55 -6.81 13.93
N TYR A 96 5.84 -6.93 13.70
CA TYR A 96 6.71 -5.79 13.41
C TYR A 96 7.43 -6.04 12.10
N TYR A 97 7.50 -5.01 11.26
CA TYR A 97 8.32 -5.10 10.05
C TYR A 97 9.80 -4.94 10.42
N PRO A 98 10.67 -5.77 9.86
CA PRO A 98 12.11 -5.55 10.02
C PRO A 98 12.50 -4.20 9.41
N PRO A 99 13.60 -3.59 9.90
CA PRO A 99 14.08 -2.33 9.34
C PRO A 99 14.40 -2.44 7.85
N ASN A 100 14.13 -1.37 7.12
CA ASN A 100 14.46 -1.26 5.69
C ASN A 100 13.71 -2.24 4.80
N THR A 101 12.50 -2.64 5.22
CA THR A 101 11.64 -3.47 4.39
C THR A 101 10.59 -2.61 3.70
N VAL A 102 10.01 -3.16 2.64
CA VAL A 102 8.89 -2.50 1.95
C VAL A 102 7.73 -2.26 2.91
N GLY A 103 7.42 -3.27 3.74
CA GLY A 103 6.32 -3.14 4.70
C GLY A 103 6.51 -1.96 5.65
N GLU A 104 7.71 -1.79 6.17
CA GLU A 104 8.02 -0.65 7.04
C GLU A 104 7.83 0.67 6.30
N SER A 105 8.33 0.74 5.07
CA SER A 105 8.21 1.94 4.25
C SER A 105 6.75 2.31 4.00
N LEU A 106 5.92 1.33 3.66
CA LEU A 106 4.51 1.60 3.40
C LEU A 106 3.76 2.05 4.66
N LEU A 107 4.05 1.43 5.80
CA LEU A 107 3.44 1.84 7.06
C LEU A 107 3.84 3.28 7.41
N ASP A 108 5.12 3.61 7.23
CA ASP A 108 5.61 4.97 7.49
C ASP A 108 4.88 5.99 6.61
N ILE A 109 4.67 5.67 5.34
CA ILE A 109 3.95 6.56 4.42
C ILE A 109 2.51 6.76 4.88
N VAL A 110 1.82 5.70 5.24
CA VAL A 110 0.43 5.80 5.69
C VAL A 110 0.33 6.57 6.99
N CYS A 111 1.25 6.35 7.93
CA CYS A 111 1.29 7.12 9.17
C CYS A 111 1.56 8.59 8.91
N GLY A 112 2.39 8.90 7.92
CA GLY A 112 2.64 10.28 7.50
C GLY A 112 1.40 10.95 6.91
N LEU A 113 0.64 10.20 6.11
CA LEU A 113 -0.63 10.69 5.58
C LEU A 113 -1.62 11.05 6.70
N GLU A 114 -1.73 10.15 7.68
CA GLU A 114 -2.64 10.38 8.81
C GLU A 114 -2.22 11.59 9.62
N GLU A 115 -0.93 11.73 9.89
CA GLU A 115 -0.43 12.87 10.64
C GLU A 115 -0.69 14.17 9.89
N ALA A 116 -0.46 14.19 8.59
CA ALA A 116 -0.73 15.37 7.77
C ALA A 116 -2.23 15.71 7.76
N TYR A 117 -3.08 14.70 7.67
CA TYR A 117 -4.53 14.91 7.67
C TYR A 117 -5.00 15.53 8.99
N LYS A 118 -4.43 15.07 10.11
CA LYS A 118 -4.75 15.64 11.44
C LYS A 118 -4.31 17.09 11.56
N GLU A 119 -3.23 17.46 10.89
CA GLU A 119 -2.74 18.83 10.93
C GLU A 119 -3.68 19.76 10.18
N SER A 120 -3.95 19.46 8.91
CA SER A 120 -4.90 20.21 8.09
C SER A 120 -5.14 19.48 6.76
N TYR A 121 -6.26 19.82 6.11
CA TYR A 121 -6.53 19.27 4.78
C TYR A 121 -5.46 19.74 3.77
N GLU A 122 -4.99 20.97 3.93
CA GLU A 122 -3.93 21.49 3.07
C GLU A 122 -2.64 20.69 3.22
N ALA A 123 -2.24 20.38 4.47
CA ALA A 123 -1.06 19.56 4.72
C ALA A 123 -1.21 18.19 4.10
N TYR A 124 -2.39 17.60 4.19
CA TYR A 124 -2.69 16.32 3.57
C TYR A 124 -2.51 16.39 2.06
N GLU A 125 -3.07 17.42 1.40
CA GLU A 125 -2.95 17.57 -0.04
C GLU A 125 -1.50 17.77 -0.49
N ILE A 126 -0.73 18.51 0.28
CA ILE A 126 0.70 18.70 0.00
C ILE A 126 1.44 17.38 0.08
N TYR A 127 1.14 16.58 1.10
CA TYR A 127 1.79 15.27 1.25
C TYR A 127 1.42 14.33 0.10
N VAL A 128 0.14 14.29 -0.29
CA VAL A 128 -0.29 13.47 -1.42
C VAL A 128 0.42 13.88 -2.70
N ALA A 129 0.51 15.20 -2.95
CA ALA A 129 1.21 15.71 -4.13
C ALA A 129 2.68 15.28 -4.14
N TYR A 130 3.34 15.33 -2.98
CA TYR A 130 4.71 14.85 -2.83
C TYR A 130 4.82 13.36 -3.16
N LEU A 131 3.90 12.54 -2.66
CA LEU A 131 3.93 11.10 -2.92
C LEU A 131 3.73 10.79 -4.40
N LEU A 132 2.85 11.52 -5.06
CA LEU A 132 2.61 11.33 -6.50
C LEU A 132 3.85 11.69 -7.32
N GLU A 133 4.52 12.77 -6.94
CA GLU A 133 5.76 13.16 -7.61
C GLU A 133 6.88 12.15 -7.35
N TYR A 134 7.02 11.71 -6.10
CA TYR A 134 7.99 10.68 -5.73
C TYR A 134 7.74 9.39 -6.53
N SER A 135 6.48 8.97 -6.63
CA SER A 135 6.10 7.79 -7.38
C SER A 135 6.54 7.89 -8.84
N ARG A 136 6.26 9.03 -9.47
CA ARG A 136 6.58 9.24 -10.87
C ARG A 136 8.08 9.30 -11.10
N ASP A 137 8.81 9.97 -10.22
CA ASP A 137 10.23 10.26 -10.45
C ASP A 137 11.15 9.17 -9.94
N GLU A 138 10.81 8.53 -8.81
CA GLU A 138 11.72 7.62 -8.12
C GLU A 138 11.33 6.15 -8.22
N ILE A 139 10.03 5.85 -8.31
CA ILE A 139 9.57 4.45 -8.29
C ILE A 139 9.45 3.90 -9.71
N LEU A 140 8.75 4.61 -10.60
CA LEU A 140 8.56 4.20 -11.98
C LEU A 140 8.98 5.31 -12.94
N PRO A 141 10.28 5.65 -12.97
CA PRO A 141 10.74 6.71 -13.86
C PRO A 141 10.47 6.32 -15.32
N GLY A 142 9.92 7.25 -16.09
CA GLY A 142 9.59 7.00 -17.48
C GLY A 142 8.21 6.41 -17.72
N MET A 143 7.47 6.09 -16.68
CA MET A 143 6.07 5.66 -16.83
C MET A 143 5.19 6.90 -16.77
N GLU A 144 4.88 7.41 -17.90
CA GLU A 144 4.07 8.63 -18.04
C GLU A 144 2.62 8.29 -18.33
#